data_101baa0a45317fdc964255718aff212d
#
_entry.id   101baa0a45317fdc964255718aff212d
#
_cell.length_a   1.000
_cell.length_b   1.000
_cell.length_c   1.000
_cell.angle_alpha   90.00
_cell.angle_beta   90.00
_cell.angle_gamma   90.00
#
_symmetry.space_group_name_H-M   'P 1'
#
loop_
_entity.id
_entity.type
_entity.pdbx_description
1 polymer ?
#
loop_
_entity_poly.entity_id
_entity_poly.type
_entity_poly.pdbx_seq_one_letter_code
_entity_poly.pdbx_strand_id
1 'polypeptide(L)'
;MTSHNKLTDDNHHHHRSTPVSIRPARVRAIVVAILVLAFVIPWTYANIAYAWPWKEQSTGEACTGRYYITPYDKQRSIFLGILSDGRKVRMSSRGEVSMGRDTASFSIAAASDNEPYNFLGGAEDLHLGDTTTIEGVGTFTLKEAHSGTVWFTPNPGGATFCFNPDPTFTVYDYAQQGH
;
A
#
# COMPACT_ATOMS: atom_id res chain seq x y z
N MET A 1 -23.41 -97.82 19.29
CA MET A 1 -23.97 -96.48 19.34
C MET A 1 -22.85 -95.56 19.03
N THR A 2 -22.81 -95.11 17.80
CA THR A 2 -21.72 -94.32 17.19
C THR A 2 -22.14 -92.85 17.10
N SER A 3 -21.41 -91.96 17.75
CA SER A 3 -21.67 -90.54 17.70
C SER A 3 -20.65 -89.89 16.74
N HIS A 4 -21.15 -89.25 15.66
CA HIS A 4 -20.40 -88.49 14.68
C HIS A 4 -20.23 -87.10 15.18
N ASN A 5 -18.96 -86.70 15.36
CA ASN A 5 -18.57 -85.28 15.56
C ASN A 5 -18.27 -84.67 14.20
N LYS A 6 -19.07 -83.65 13.83
CA LYS A 6 -18.94 -82.90 12.62
C LYS A 6 -18.05 -81.63 12.91
N LEU A 7 -16.82 -81.66 12.40
CA LEU A 7 -15.96 -80.46 12.40
C LEU A 7 -16.54 -79.44 11.44
N THR A 8 -16.83 -78.25 11.94
CA THR A 8 -17.14 -77.07 11.16
C THR A 8 -15.82 -76.38 10.85
N ASP A 9 -15.51 -76.25 9.57
CA ASP A 9 -14.35 -75.64 9.02
C ASP A 9 -14.63 -74.08 8.90
N ASP A 10 -14.10 -73.30 9.82
CA ASP A 10 -14.23 -71.87 9.82
C ASP A 10 -13.19 -71.23 8.84
N ASN A 11 -13.67 -70.96 7.65
CA ASN A 11 -12.89 -70.34 6.59
C ASN A 11 -12.74 -68.81 6.83
N HIS A 12 -11.77 -68.45 7.64
CA HIS A 12 -11.37 -67.04 7.85
C HIS A 12 -10.79 -66.47 6.57
N HIS A 13 -11.61 -65.82 5.77
CA HIS A 13 -11.17 -64.95 4.70
C HIS A 13 -10.43 -63.75 5.28
N HIS A 14 -9.10 -63.85 5.38
CA HIS A 14 -8.22 -62.68 5.58
C HIS A 14 -8.32 -61.76 4.36
N HIS A 15 -9.15 -60.73 4.47
CA HIS A 15 -9.07 -59.59 3.56
C HIS A 15 -7.69 -58.92 3.70
N ARG A 16 -6.74 -59.36 2.85
CA ARG A 16 -5.47 -58.71 2.64
C ARG A 16 -5.75 -57.36 1.96
N SER A 17 -5.88 -56.29 2.75
CA SER A 17 -5.84 -54.93 2.23
C SER A 17 -4.47 -54.69 1.58
N THR A 18 -4.42 -54.73 0.26
CA THR A 18 -3.22 -54.35 -0.49
C THR A 18 -2.91 -52.90 -0.20
N PRO A 19 -1.68 -52.56 0.28
CA PRO A 19 -1.31 -51.16 0.50
C PRO A 19 -1.33 -50.45 -0.86
N VAL A 20 -2.12 -49.39 -0.97
CA VAL A 20 -2.17 -48.55 -2.15
C VAL A 20 -0.79 -47.86 -2.28
N SER A 21 0.05 -48.43 -3.12
CA SER A 21 1.34 -47.90 -3.46
C SER A 21 1.13 -46.58 -4.25
N ILE A 22 1.09 -45.46 -3.57
CA ILE A 22 1.05 -44.14 -4.21
C ILE A 22 2.40 -43.93 -4.88
N ARG A 23 2.42 -43.96 -6.22
CA ARG A 23 3.67 -43.74 -6.99
C ARG A 23 4.31 -42.38 -6.57
N PRO A 24 5.62 -42.37 -6.27
CA PRO A 24 6.30 -41.17 -5.76
C PRO A 24 6.15 -39.92 -6.68
N ALA A 25 5.96 -40.16 -7.98
CA ALA A 25 5.68 -39.09 -8.93
C ALA A 25 4.35 -38.37 -8.67
N ARG A 26 3.30 -39.09 -8.21
CA ARG A 26 1.99 -38.49 -7.88
C ARG A 26 2.07 -37.67 -6.59
N VAL A 27 2.80 -38.16 -5.60
CA VAL A 27 3.02 -37.41 -4.34
C VAL A 27 3.76 -36.10 -4.61
N ARG A 28 4.81 -36.11 -5.44
CA ARG A 28 5.54 -34.91 -5.83
C ARG A 28 4.64 -33.91 -6.57
N ALA A 29 3.82 -34.37 -7.51
CA ALA A 29 2.89 -33.52 -8.23
C ALA A 29 1.87 -32.85 -7.29
N ILE A 30 1.33 -33.59 -6.31
CA ILE A 30 0.38 -33.05 -5.32
C ILE A 30 1.07 -32.02 -4.43
N VAL A 31 2.29 -32.29 -3.94
CA VAL A 31 3.04 -31.34 -3.12
C VAL A 31 3.33 -30.04 -3.88
N VAL A 32 3.77 -30.15 -5.13
CA VAL A 32 4.00 -28.97 -5.99
C VAL A 32 2.71 -28.18 -6.21
N ALA A 33 1.59 -28.87 -6.49
CA ALA A 33 0.30 -28.20 -6.65
C ALA A 33 -0.15 -27.48 -5.38
N ILE A 34 0.03 -28.07 -4.20
CA ILE A 34 -0.28 -27.43 -2.91
C ILE A 34 0.61 -26.20 -2.69
N LEU A 35 1.90 -26.30 -2.97
CA LEU A 35 2.81 -25.17 -2.84
C LEU A 35 2.43 -24.04 -3.80
N VAL A 36 2.13 -24.36 -5.07
CA VAL A 36 1.67 -23.37 -6.04
C VAL A 36 0.38 -22.69 -5.55
N LEU A 37 -0.61 -23.47 -5.09
CA LEU A 37 -1.85 -22.91 -4.57
C LEU A 37 -1.64 -22.07 -3.31
N ALA A 38 -0.77 -22.50 -2.40
CA ALA A 38 -0.50 -21.81 -1.15
C ALA A 38 0.27 -20.48 -1.33
N PHE A 39 1.08 -20.37 -2.38
CA PHE A 39 1.87 -19.17 -2.62
C PHE A 39 1.33 -18.31 -3.76
N VAL A 40 0.92 -18.90 -4.88
CA VAL A 40 0.48 -18.14 -6.06
C VAL A 40 -0.89 -17.51 -5.83
N ILE A 41 -1.81 -18.20 -5.15
CA ILE A 41 -3.17 -17.64 -4.91
C ILE A 41 -3.12 -16.44 -3.96
N PRO A 42 -2.52 -16.51 -2.76
CA PRO A 42 -2.43 -15.33 -1.89
C PRO A 42 -1.65 -14.20 -2.54
N TRP A 43 -0.61 -14.55 -3.31
CA TRP A 43 0.20 -13.58 -4.01
C TRP A 43 -0.56 -12.86 -5.14
N THR A 44 -1.29 -13.59 -6.00
CA THR A 44 -2.16 -13.00 -7.02
C THR A 44 -3.30 -12.21 -6.41
N TYR A 45 -3.91 -12.72 -5.34
CA TYR A 45 -4.96 -12.00 -4.62
C TYR A 45 -4.44 -10.70 -4.03
N ALA A 46 -3.28 -10.71 -3.37
CA ALA A 46 -2.66 -9.51 -2.86
C ALA A 46 -2.39 -8.50 -3.99
N ASN A 47 -1.77 -8.94 -5.10
CA ASN A 47 -1.48 -8.05 -6.22
C ASN A 47 -2.75 -7.48 -6.87
N ILE A 48 -3.78 -8.29 -7.09
CA ILE A 48 -5.06 -7.82 -7.62
C ILE A 48 -5.74 -6.89 -6.61
N ALA A 49 -5.76 -7.23 -5.33
CA ALA A 49 -6.37 -6.42 -4.30
C ALA A 49 -5.67 -5.07 -4.08
N TYR A 50 -4.36 -5.00 -4.32
CA TYR A 50 -3.56 -3.77 -4.15
C TYR A 50 -3.39 -2.96 -5.44
N ALA A 51 -3.42 -3.61 -6.61
CA ALA A 51 -3.25 -2.94 -7.90
C ALA A 51 -4.57 -2.47 -8.53
N TRP A 52 -5.71 -2.73 -7.90
CA TRP A 52 -6.99 -2.45 -8.52
C TRP A 52 -7.38 -0.97 -8.40
N PRO A 53 -7.81 -0.33 -9.50
CA PRO A 53 -8.07 1.11 -9.57
C PRO A 53 -9.20 1.58 -8.63
N TRP A 54 -10.08 0.71 -8.14
CA TRP A 54 -11.13 1.09 -7.18
C TRP A 54 -10.64 1.43 -5.77
N LYS A 55 -9.34 1.26 -5.49
CA LYS A 55 -8.74 1.69 -4.23
C LYS A 55 -8.18 3.12 -4.28
N GLU A 56 -8.34 3.79 -5.38
CA GLU A 56 -8.19 5.23 -5.40
C GLU A 56 -9.36 5.82 -4.61
N GLN A 57 -9.08 6.23 -3.41
CA GLN A 57 -10.05 6.96 -2.61
C GLN A 57 -9.87 8.46 -2.89
N SER A 58 -10.96 9.08 -3.30
CA SER A 58 -11.04 10.51 -3.50
C SER A 58 -12.26 11.04 -2.75
N THR A 59 -12.14 12.21 -2.14
CA THR A 59 -13.28 12.89 -1.54
C THR A 59 -14.34 13.30 -2.57
N GLY A 60 -13.97 13.31 -3.86
CA GLY A 60 -14.81 13.82 -4.95
C GLY A 60 -15.11 15.33 -4.89
N GLU A 61 -14.64 16.00 -3.82
CA GLU A 61 -14.83 17.43 -3.64
C GLU A 61 -13.76 18.23 -4.38
N ALA A 62 -14.17 19.31 -5.04
CA ALA A 62 -13.25 20.24 -5.64
C ALA A 62 -12.32 20.84 -4.58
N CYS A 63 -11.07 21.05 -4.96
CA CYS A 63 -10.12 21.80 -4.14
C CYS A 63 -10.54 23.27 -4.08
N THR A 64 -10.90 23.74 -2.90
CA THR A 64 -11.19 25.17 -2.67
C THR A 64 -9.92 26.01 -2.58
N GLY A 65 -8.77 25.36 -2.37
CA GLY A 65 -7.45 25.97 -2.44
C GLY A 65 -6.99 26.19 -3.88
N ARG A 66 -5.88 26.89 -4.03
CA ARG A 66 -5.38 27.27 -5.37
C ARG A 66 -4.57 26.16 -6.06
N TYR A 67 -4.09 25.17 -5.31
CA TYR A 67 -3.09 24.25 -5.80
C TYR A 67 -3.41 22.80 -5.45
N TYR A 68 -3.28 21.92 -6.43
CA TYR A 68 -3.17 20.49 -6.23
C TYR A 68 -1.69 20.13 -6.12
N ILE A 69 -1.31 19.48 -5.03
CA ILE A 69 0.05 19.05 -4.80
C ILE A 69 0.04 17.54 -4.70
N THR A 70 0.69 16.89 -5.66
CA THR A 70 0.84 15.44 -5.70
C THR A 70 2.33 15.11 -5.63
N PRO A 71 2.87 14.89 -4.44
CA PRO A 71 4.24 14.46 -4.29
C PRO A 71 4.38 13.02 -4.78
N TYR A 72 5.01 12.85 -5.93
CA TYR A 72 5.34 11.53 -6.47
C TYR A 72 6.68 11.02 -5.93
N ASP A 73 6.77 9.71 -5.77
CA ASP A 73 7.85 8.96 -5.14
C ASP A 73 9.26 9.18 -5.73
N LYS A 74 9.37 9.64 -6.96
CA LYS A 74 10.68 9.90 -7.58
C LYS A 74 11.37 11.16 -7.05
N GLN A 75 10.60 12.08 -6.47
CA GLN A 75 11.14 13.25 -5.82
C GLN A 75 10.79 13.19 -4.33
N ARG A 76 11.75 12.78 -3.53
CA ARG A 76 11.59 12.68 -2.06
C ARG A 76 11.15 14.01 -1.40
N SER A 77 11.23 15.13 -2.11
CA SER A 77 10.74 16.42 -1.66
C SER A 77 10.42 17.32 -2.84
N ILE A 78 9.34 18.08 -2.73
CA ILE A 78 8.94 19.11 -3.69
C ILE A 78 9.17 20.50 -3.09
N PHE A 79 9.56 21.44 -3.92
CA PHE A 79 9.69 22.83 -3.51
C PHE A 79 8.31 23.49 -3.56
N LEU A 80 7.81 24.00 -2.43
CA LEU A 80 6.50 24.64 -2.35
C LEU A 80 6.53 26.14 -2.64
N GLY A 81 7.56 26.82 -2.17
CA GLY A 81 7.63 28.26 -2.28
C GLY A 81 8.59 28.88 -1.26
N ILE A 82 8.33 30.14 -0.93
CA ILE A 82 9.20 30.96 -0.10
C ILE A 82 8.36 31.61 1.00
N LEU A 83 8.83 31.54 2.23
CA LEU A 83 8.28 32.27 3.38
C LEU A 83 8.55 33.79 3.26
N SER A 84 7.80 34.58 4.02
CA SER A 84 7.98 36.04 4.09
C SER A 84 9.37 36.47 4.53
N ASP A 85 10.10 35.61 5.25
CA ASP A 85 11.50 35.84 5.68
C ASP A 85 12.56 35.39 4.65
N GLY A 86 12.13 34.92 3.47
CA GLY A 86 12.99 34.48 2.37
C GLY A 86 13.42 33.01 2.42
N ARG A 87 13.06 32.24 3.45
CA ARG A 87 13.41 30.83 3.52
C ARG A 87 12.65 30.01 2.49
N LYS A 88 13.35 29.07 1.86
CA LYS A 88 12.82 28.14 0.87
C LYS A 88 12.13 26.97 1.55
N VAL A 89 10.88 26.70 1.20
CA VAL A 89 10.06 25.65 1.80
C VAL A 89 9.97 24.44 0.90
N ARG A 90 10.17 23.26 1.47
CA ARG A 90 9.98 21.97 0.81
C ARG A 90 8.98 21.09 1.57
N MET A 91 8.22 20.35 0.83
CA MET A 91 7.35 19.29 1.31
C MET A 91 7.96 17.94 0.97
N SER A 92 8.03 17.08 1.95
CA SER A 92 8.34 15.66 1.77
C SER A 92 7.11 14.86 2.17
N SER A 93 6.59 14.03 1.29
CA SER A 93 5.56 13.07 1.67
C SER A 93 6.20 11.71 1.94
N ARG A 94 5.82 11.12 3.04
CA ARG A 94 6.01 9.69 3.25
C ARG A 94 4.67 9.04 2.91
N GLY A 95 4.54 8.53 1.71
CA GLY A 95 3.56 7.51 1.45
C GLY A 95 4.04 6.26 2.21
N GLU A 96 3.71 6.13 3.48
CA GLU A 96 3.85 4.83 4.11
C GLU A 96 2.90 3.89 3.39
N VAL A 97 3.48 2.94 2.68
CA VAL A 97 2.79 1.76 2.15
C VAL A 97 2.39 0.90 3.33
N SER A 98 1.50 1.40 4.13
CA SER A 98 0.85 0.65 5.19
C SER A 98 -0.27 -0.13 4.52
N MET A 99 -0.12 -1.46 4.46
CA MET A 99 -1.13 -2.35 3.92
C MET A 99 -2.52 -2.00 4.48
N GLY A 100 -3.40 -1.48 3.62
CA GLY A 100 -4.80 -1.24 3.95
C GLY A 100 -5.14 0.06 4.65
N ARG A 101 -4.24 1.01 4.78
CA ARG A 101 -4.54 2.35 5.30
C ARG A 101 -4.55 3.36 4.16
N ASP A 102 -5.69 3.97 3.95
CA ASP A 102 -5.87 5.07 3.00
C ASP A 102 -5.47 6.39 3.70
N THR A 103 -4.26 6.43 4.23
CA THR A 103 -3.71 7.57 4.95
C THR A 103 -2.45 8.06 4.27
N ALA A 104 -2.17 9.34 4.42
CA ALA A 104 -0.95 9.96 3.96
C ALA A 104 -0.28 10.75 5.08
N SER A 105 1.04 10.74 5.06
CA SER A 105 1.85 11.54 5.98
C SER A 105 2.73 12.50 5.19
N PHE A 106 2.96 13.69 5.70
CA PHE A 106 3.89 14.63 5.09
C PHE A 106 4.63 15.47 6.14
N SER A 107 5.74 16.03 5.72
CA SER A 107 6.50 16.98 6.51
C SER A 107 6.88 18.19 5.67
N ILE A 108 6.89 19.35 6.32
CA ILE A 108 7.31 20.60 5.75
C ILE A 108 8.58 21.06 6.45
N ALA A 109 9.56 21.48 5.67
CA ALA A 109 10.81 22.01 6.18
C ALA A 109 11.22 23.25 5.38
N ALA A 110 11.91 24.17 6.03
CA ALA A 110 12.43 25.39 5.40
C ALA A 110 13.92 25.54 5.65
N ALA A 111 14.61 26.16 4.69
CA ALA A 111 16.02 26.50 4.79
C ALA A 111 16.29 27.87 4.15
N SER A 112 17.25 28.58 4.72
CA SER A 112 17.93 29.68 4.05
C SER A 112 18.98 29.16 3.06
N ASP A 113 19.51 30.00 2.20
CA ASP A 113 20.61 29.62 1.32
C ASP A 113 21.82 29.13 2.14
N ASN A 114 22.31 27.94 1.81
CA ASN A 114 23.44 27.27 2.45
C ASN A 114 23.19 26.76 3.90
N GLU A 115 21.97 26.79 4.39
CA GLU A 115 21.59 26.17 5.68
C GLU A 115 20.87 24.87 5.53
N PRO A 116 20.95 23.97 6.54
CA PRO A 116 20.15 22.75 6.55
C PRO A 116 18.66 23.08 6.67
N TYR A 117 17.83 22.22 6.12
CA TYR A 117 16.38 22.32 6.25
C TYR A 117 15.95 22.07 7.70
N ASN A 118 15.24 23.04 8.26
CA ASN A 118 14.62 22.94 9.58
C ASN A 118 13.16 22.55 9.45
N PHE A 119 12.71 21.62 10.27
CA PHE A 119 11.31 21.17 10.32
C PHE A 119 10.41 22.32 10.78
N LEU A 120 9.34 22.57 10.02
CA LEU A 120 8.30 23.55 10.36
C LEU A 120 7.04 22.89 10.89
N GLY A 121 6.71 21.70 10.41
CA GLY A 121 5.50 20.98 10.76
C GLY A 121 5.21 19.85 9.78
N GLY A 122 4.10 19.20 9.99
CA GLY A 122 3.63 18.08 9.17
C GLY A 122 2.42 17.42 9.77
N ALA A 123 2.00 16.32 9.18
CA ALA A 123 0.97 15.47 9.70
C ALA A 123 1.29 14.02 9.43
N GLU A 124 0.89 13.16 10.34
CA GLU A 124 0.99 11.71 10.22
C GLU A 124 -0.41 11.11 10.15
N ASP A 125 -0.56 10.04 9.38
CA ASP A 125 -1.80 9.25 9.26
C ASP A 125 -3.05 10.10 8.94
N LEU A 126 -2.93 11.11 8.07
CA LEU A 126 -4.07 11.87 7.59
C LEU A 126 -5.03 10.97 6.81
N HIS A 127 -6.30 11.03 7.14
CA HIS A 127 -7.38 10.43 6.37
C HIS A 127 -7.91 11.39 5.31
N LEU A 128 -8.66 10.85 4.35
CA LEU A 128 -9.30 11.65 3.30
C LEU A 128 -10.22 12.72 3.91
N GLY A 129 -10.01 13.95 3.48
CA GLY A 129 -10.72 15.12 3.98
C GLY A 129 -10.07 15.78 5.20
N ASP A 130 -9.12 15.13 5.87
CA ASP A 130 -8.40 15.72 6.98
C ASP A 130 -7.58 16.92 6.52
N THR A 131 -7.47 17.89 7.42
CA THR A 131 -6.82 19.16 7.15
C THR A 131 -5.78 19.48 8.22
N THR A 132 -4.62 19.92 7.77
CA THR A 132 -3.52 20.37 8.64
C THR A 132 -3.05 21.75 8.23
N THR A 133 -2.86 22.64 9.18
CA THR A 133 -2.34 23.98 8.96
C THR A 133 -0.91 24.10 9.49
N ILE A 134 -0.02 24.60 8.64
CA ILE A 134 1.37 24.92 8.98
C ILE A 134 1.51 26.44 8.97
N GLU A 135 1.86 26.99 10.12
CA GLU A 135 1.95 28.43 10.32
C GLU A 135 2.93 29.11 9.31
N GLY A 136 2.47 30.17 8.68
CA GLY A 136 3.22 30.92 7.66
C GLY A 136 3.36 30.22 6.31
N VAL A 137 2.90 28.97 6.18
CA VAL A 137 2.91 28.22 4.92
C VAL A 137 1.51 28.10 4.34
N GLY A 138 0.57 27.60 5.13
CA GLY A 138 -0.82 27.43 4.69
C GLY A 138 -1.45 26.14 5.17
N THR A 139 -2.59 25.81 4.58
CA THR A 139 -3.44 24.67 4.96
C THR A 139 -3.43 23.60 3.88
N PHE A 140 -3.25 22.35 4.28
CA PHE A 140 -3.23 21.17 3.43
C PHE A 140 -4.42 20.29 3.77
N THR A 141 -5.20 19.91 2.78
CA THR A 141 -6.32 18.94 2.92
C THR A 141 -6.03 17.73 2.05
N LEU A 142 -6.05 16.53 2.61
CA LEU A 142 -5.87 15.30 1.84
C LEU A 142 -7.11 15.04 0.98
N LYS A 143 -6.96 15.04 -0.34
CA LYS A 143 -8.06 14.82 -1.30
C LYS A 143 -8.07 13.43 -1.89
N GLU A 144 -6.89 12.87 -2.13
CA GLU A 144 -6.74 11.55 -2.72
C GLU A 144 -5.59 10.82 -2.03
N ALA A 145 -5.78 9.53 -1.79
CA ALA A 145 -4.72 8.66 -1.30
C ALA A 145 -4.83 7.30 -1.97
N HIS A 146 -3.72 6.76 -2.41
CA HIS A 146 -3.64 5.42 -2.96
C HIS A 146 -2.37 4.73 -2.47
N SER A 147 -2.52 3.50 -2.05
CA SER A 147 -1.40 2.69 -1.61
C SER A 147 -0.55 2.22 -2.78
N GLY A 148 0.76 2.24 -2.60
CA GLY A 148 1.68 1.65 -3.57
C GLY A 148 1.62 0.12 -3.60
N THR A 149 2.03 -0.47 -4.72
CA THR A 149 2.22 -1.92 -4.84
C THR A 149 3.69 -2.27 -4.69
N VAL A 150 4.00 -3.21 -3.79
CA VAL A 150 5.39 -3.50 -3.40
C VAL A 150 6.06 -4.54 -4.31
N TRP A 151 5.32 -5.36 -5.09
CA TRP A 151 5.85 -6.64 -5.52
C TRP A 151 6.25 -6.81 -6.98
N PHE A 152 5.59 -6.24 -8.00
CA PHE A 152 5.97 -6.50 -9.42
C PHE A 152 5.77 -5.35 -10.40
N THR A 153 4.87 -4.47 -10.12
CA THR A 153 4.79 -3.18 -10.79
C THR A 153 4.90 -2.15 -9.68
N PRO A 154 6.07 -1.56 -9.48
CA PRO A 154 6.24 -0.57 -8.44
C PRO A 154 5.36 0.64 -8.76
N ASN A 155 4.12 0.59 -8.30
CA ASN A 155 3.32 1.78 -8.16
C ASN A 155 3.67 2.33 -6.77
N PRO A 156 4.37 3.45 -6.70
CA PRO A 156 4.90 3.97 -5.43
C PRO A 156 3.82 4.42 -4.46
N GLY A 157 2.56 4.35 -4.85
CA GLY A 157 1.50 5.02 -4.11
C GLY A 157 1.54 6.52 -4.34
N GLY A 158 0.59 7.23 -3.80
CA GLY A 158 0.55 8.67 -3.93
C GLY A 158 -0.53 9.29 -3.06
N ALA A 159 -0.39 10.56 -2.83
CA ALA A 159 -1.38 11.37 -2.16
C ALA A 159 -1.51 12.71 -2.87
N THR A 160 -2.73 13.18 -3.03
CA THR A 160 -3.00 14.51 -3.57
C THR A 160 -3.57 15.40 -2.49
N PHE A 161 -2.91 16.50 -2.25
CA PHE A 161 -3.31 17.50 -1.28
C PHE A 161 -3.90 18.73 -1.99
N CYS A 162 -4.98 19.26 -1.45
CA CYS A 162 -5.44 20.61 -1.74
C CYS A 162 -4.69 21.56 -0.84
N PHE A 163 -3.87 22.45 -1.43
CA PHE A 163 -3.09 23.43 -0.70
C PHE A 163 -3.70 24.82 -0.82
N ASN A 164 -4.02 25.41 0.33
CA ASN A 164 -4.43 26.80 0.43
C ASN A 164 -3.31 27.57 1.13
N PRO A 165 -2.50 28.35 0.39
CA PRO A 165 -1.35 29.04 0.96
C PRO A 165 -1.77 30.14 1.92
N ASP A 166 -0.92 30.40 2.93
CA ASP A 166 -1.00 31.60 3.74
C ASP A 166 -0.85 32.85 2.85
N PRO A 167 -1.55 33.95 3.12
CA PRO A 167 -1.44 35.18 2.32
C PRO A 167 -0.03 35.74 2.21
N THR A 168 0.85 35.45 3.15
CA THR A 168 2.25 35.89 3.17
C THR A 168 3.20 34.91 2.48
N PHE A 169 2.70 33.73 2.10
CA PHE A 169 3.50 32.70 1.45
C PHE A 169 3.56 32.88 -0.07
N THR A 170 4.76 32.96 -0.61
CA THR A 170 4.96 33.03 -2.07
C THR A 170 5.06 31.61 -2.64
N VAL A 171 4.00 31.17 -3.32
CA VAL A 171 3.93 29.83 -3.92
C VAL A 171 4.79 29.74 -5.16
N TYR A 172 5.52 28.64 -5.30
CA TYR A 172 6.18 28.31 -6.55
C TYR A 172 5.19 27.62 -7.50
N ASP A 173 4.94 28.25 -8.63
CA ASP A 173 3.94 27.78 -9.58
C ASP A 173 4.49 26.65 -10.45
N TYR A 174 4.19 25.39 -10.04
CA TYR A 174 4.49 24.20 -10.84
C TYR A 174 3.54 24.03 -12.04
N ALA A 175 2.40 24.71 -12.05
CA ALA A 175 1.43 24.59 -13.14
C ALA A 175 1.97 25.13 -14.48
N GLN A 176 3.04 25.92 -14.44
CA GLN A 176 3.72 26.42 -15.63
C GLN A 176 4.88 25.53 -16.13
N GLN A 177 5.26 24.51 -15.39
CA GLN A 177 6.40 23.63 -15.76
C GLN A 177 6.03 22.37 -16.51
N GLY A 178 4.95 22.40 -17.25
CA GLY A 178 4.76 21.50 -18.37
C GLY A 178 4.17 20.12 -18.02
N HIS A 179 3.12 19.88 -18.64
CA HIS A 179 2.63 18.57 -19.06
C HIS A 179 3.54 17.95 -20.12
#